data_411c14a976f47d2581d5372a96764bca
#
_entry.id   411c14a976f47d2581d5372a96764bca
#
_cell.length_a   1.000
_cell.length_b   1.000
_cell.length_c   1.000
_cell.angle_alpha   90.00
_cell.angle_beta   90.00
_cell.angle_gamma   90.00
#
_symmetry.space_group_name_H-M   'P 1'
#
loop_
_entity.id
_entity.type
_entity.pdbx_description
1 polymer ?
#
loop_
_entity_poly.entity_id
_entity_poly.type
_entity_poly.pdbx_seq_one_letter_code
_entity_poly.pdbx_strand_id
1 'polypeptide(L)'
;MHSCDSQTSLRQNPARVPAFLLPGLPGIVVAFCLVLAGCNDTPHKAETDEPLPVAAVKPERRNVPLLVESTGMTQAVRTADIVARVEGTLQKIAYEDGALVQEGDTLFVIDPTMYKAKRQQAEATLAAQKAVRNRAAVEYARNQKLYAERAASQATVVSWREQLSNAEAQVAAAQAALTQAGIELGYTVIKAPFTGRVSRHKVDVGNVISPQTGTLASIVSQDPVYASFTAPADSILPLLNSFDDAKSIPLELAVGDGPYSIKGKLDYISPQVDASSGTLALRGVFPNTGGKLLPGLFVRVQVPTEREDEVMVIPRQAVLENQGKSFVYVIAQDSRARMVPVATGPAVGSDRIAVISGITPESLVIYDGMAHIRQGMAVTNTAQ
;
A
#
# COMPACT_ATOMS: atom_id res chain seq x y z
N MET A 1 47.43 7.06 -25.21
CA MET A 1 47.91 8.31 -25.82
C MET A 1 46.91 9.39 -25.47
N HIS A 2 47.40 10.39 -24.75
CA HIS A 2 46.83 11.71 -24.38
C HIS A 2 45.53 11.65 -23.51
N SER A 3 45.53 11.75 -22.20
CA SER A 3 46.03 12.85 -21.31
C SER A 3 45.37 14.20 -21.62
N CYS A 4 44.47 14.63 -20.72
CA CYS A 4 44.46 16.01 -20.23
C CYS A 4 43.66 16.11 -18.91
N ASP A 5 44.44 16.47 -17.88
CA ASP A 5 44.03 16.95 -16.55
C ASP A 5 43.31 18.30 -16.66
N SER A 6 42.40 18.58 -15.76
CA SER A 6 42.26 19.93 -15.20
C SER A 6 41.58 19.87 -13.81
N GLN A 7 42.45 19.93 -12.81
CA GLN A 7 42.15 20.36 -11.46
C GLN A 7 41.78 21.85 -11.49
N THR A 8 40.71 22.20 -10.77
CA THR A 8 40.51 23.58 -10.34
C THR A 8 40.17 23.60 -8.84
N SER A 9 41.18 23.96 -8.07
CA SER A 9 41.15 24.29 -6.67
C SER A 9 40.45 25.63 -6.44
N LEU A 10 39.50 25.70 -5.54
CA LEU A 10 39.02 26.98 -4.99
C LEU A 10 39.39 27.08 -3.52
N ARG A 11 40.20 28.10 -3.30
CA ARG A 11 40.81 28.60 -2.05
C ARG A 11 39.76 29.01 -1.04
N GLN A 12 39.98 28.58 0.20
CA GLN A 12 39.45 29.16 1.41
C GLN A 12 40.04 30.57 1.62
N ASN A 13 39.17 31.50 2.01
CA ASN A 13 39.59 32.83 2.41
C ASN A 13 39.01 33.13 3.83
N PRO A 14 39.81 33.33 4.87
CA PRO A 14 39.33 33.75 6.19
C PRO A 14 39.28 35.28 6.28
N ALA A 15 38.11 35.84 6.56
CA ALA A 15 37.91 37.24 6.82
C ALA A 15 38.46 37.62 8.22
N ARG A 16 39.39 38.54 8.24
CA ARG A 16 39.98 39.21 9.41
C ARG A 16 38.99 40.23 9.99
N VAL A 17 38.86 40.20 11.31
CA VAL A 17 38.24 41.26 12.11
C VAL A 17 39.32 42.29 12.48
N PRO A 18 39.13 43.60 12.31
CA PRO A 18 40.07 44.60 12.76
C PRO A 18 39.82 44.97 14.23
N ALA A 19 40.86 44.87 15.01
CA ALA A 19 40.96 45.44 16.37
C ALA A 19 41.11 46.95 16.27
N PHE A 20 40.27 47.71 16.97
CA PHE A 20 40.46 49.15 17.18
C PHE A 20 41.02 49.35 18.57
N LEU A 21 42.28 49.74 18.64
CA LEU A 21 42.96 50.33 19.84
C LEU A 21 42.76 51.82 19.79
N LEU A 22 42.33 52.41 20.89
CA LEU A 22 42.52 53.83 21.16
C LEU A 22 43.00 54.04 22.61
N PRO A 23 43.97 54.91 22.84
CA PRO A 23 44.68 55.00 24.10
C PRO A 23 44.21 56.17 25.01
N GLY A 24 44.29 55.92 26.31
CA GLY A 24 44.81 56.76 27.29
C GLY A 24 44.13 58.09 27.67
N LEU A 25 43.82 58.21 28.94
CA LEU A 25 44.38 59.26 29.82
C LEU A 25 43.77 59.16 31.24
N PRO A 26 44.52 59.55 32.25
CA PRO A 26 44.30 59.17 33.68
C PRO A 26 43.66 60.27 34.50
N GLY A 27 43.14 59.85 35.65
CA GLY A 27 43.09 60.66 36.81
C GLY A 27 41.76 61.37 37.08
N ILE A 28 41.13 60.94 38.14
CA ILE A 28 40.78 61.81 39.30
C ILE A 28 40.27 60.86 40.40
N VAL A 29 41.10 60.76 41.45
CA VAL A 29 40.76 60.28 42.80
C VAL A 29 40.01 61.40 43.50
N VAL A 30 38.76 61.19 43.90
CA VAL A 30 38.18 61.87 45.02
C VAL A 30 37.28 60.90 45.79
N ALA A 31 37.72 60.72 47.03
CA ALA A 31 37.01 60.00 48.08
C ALA A 31 35.69 60.72 48.42
N PHE A 32 34.62 59.94 48.60
CA PHE A 32 33.58 60.38 49.53
C PHE A 32 33.10 59.17 50.34
N CYS A 33 33.37 59.32 51.63
CA CYS A 33 33.04 58.38 52.69
C CYS A 33 31.52 58.40 53.00
N LEU A 34 31.04 57.27 53.47
CA LEU A 34 30.01 57.04 54.48
C LEU A 34 28.59 57.65 54.23
N VAL A 35 27.64 56.80 53.88
CA VAL A 35 26.38 56.72 54.65
C VAL A 35 26.06 55.25 54.90
N LEU A 36 26.26 54.85 56.13
CA LEU A 36 25.72 53.63 56.73
C LEU A 36 24.20 53.75 56.86
N ALA A 37 23.59 52.62 56.88
CA ALA A 37 22.29 52.25 57.45
C ALA A 37 21.10 52.12 56.49
N GLY A 38 20.66 50.88 56.44
CA GLY A 38 19.37 50.54 55.94
C GLY A 38 19.30 49.04 55.53
N CYS A 39 19.73 48.14 56.42
CA CYS A 39 19.20 46.78 56.36
C CYS A 39 17.69 46.85 56.64
N ASN A 40 16.91 46.99 55.62
CA ASN A 40 15.50 46.72 55.72
C ASN A 40 15.33 45.23 55.29
N ASP A 41 15.55 44.33 56.25
CA ASP A 41 15.03 43.01 56.24
C ASP A 41 13.49 43.14 56.20
N THR A 42 12.94 43.30 54.98
CA THR A 42 11.57 42.99 54.80
C THR A 42 11.50 41.48 54.98
N PRO A 43 10.76 40.98 55.98
CA PRO A 43 10.50 39.56 56.05
C PRO A 43 9.79 39.18 54.73
N HIS A 44 10.42 38.31 53.95
CA HIS A 44 9.76 37.63 52.85
C HIS A 44 8.52 36.99 53.46
N LYS A 45 7.38 37.64 53.26
CA LYS A 45 6.08 37.13 53.66
C LYS A 45 6.02 35.74 53.06
N ALA A 46 6.13 34.73 53.91
CA ALA A 46 5.85 33.38 53.51
C ALA A 46 4.49 33.45 52.80
N GLU A 47 4.48 33.31 51.49
CA GLU A 47 3.27 33.10 50.72
C GLU A 47 2.57 31.96 51.46
N THR A 48 1.49 32.27 52.10
CA THR A 48 0.62 31.31 52.74
C THR A 48 0.15 30.44 51.55
N ASP A 49 0.69 29.22 51.48
CA ASP A 49 0.43 28.24 50.46
C ASP A 49 -1.04 27.77 50.73
N GLU A 50 -2.03 28.66 50.43
CA GLU A 50 -3.43 28.24 50.46
C GLU A 50 -3.57 27.12 49.41
N PRO A 51 -3.96 25.94 49.84
CA PRO A 51 -4.04 24.80 48.91
C PRO A 51 -5.02 25.10 47.81
N LEU A 52 -4.56 25.04 46.56
CA LEU A 52 -5.39 25.27 45.38
C LEU A 52 -6.43 24.14 45.25
N PRO A 53 -7.75 24.47 45.16
CA PRO A 53 -8.76 23.46 44.94
C PRO A 53 -8.60 22.86 43.51
N VAL A 54 -8.49 21.55 43.44
CA VAL A 54 -8.35 20.79 42.19
C VAL A 54 -9.30 19.60 42.17
N ALA A 55 -9.71 19.17 40.99
CA ALA A 55 -10.43 17.92 40.86
C ALA A 55 -9.46 16.80 40.45
N ALA A 56 -9.41 15.75 41.29
CA ALA A 56 -8.57 14.59 41.03
C ALA A 56 -9.36 13.28 41.11
N VAL A 57 -8.97 12.32 40.30
CA VAL A 57 -9.61 11.01 40.20
C VAL A 57 -8.57 9.90 40.32
N LYS A 58 -8.96 8.74 40.86
CA LYS A 58 -8.15 7.53 40.78
C LYS A 58 -8.27 6.92 39.39
N PRO A 59 -7.18 6.39 38.80
CA PRO A 59 -7.24 5.67 37.55
C PRO A 59 -8.17 4.45 37.66
N GLU A 60 -9.00 4.25 36.67
CA GLU A 60 -9.80 3.02 36.57
C GLU A 60 -9.00 1.96 35.82
N ARG A 61 -9.01 0.73 36.30
CA ARG A 61 -8.49 -0.41 35.54
C ARG A 61 -9.54 -0.84 34.53
N ARG A 62 -9.16 -0.87 33.29
CA ARG A 62 -10.00 -1.40 32.20
C ARG A 62 -9.17 -2.27 31.28
N ASN A 63 -9.82 -3.32 30.83
CA ASN A 63 -9.29 -4.09 29.72
C ASN A 63 -9.54 -3.29 28.43
N VAL A 64 -8.47 -2.96 27.75
CA VAL A 64 -8.50 -2.21 26.48
C VAL A 64 -7.84 -3.08 25.43
N PRO A 65 -8.50 -3.34 24.28
CA PRO A 65 -7.87 -4.09 23.22
C PRO A 65 -6.62 -3.34 22.73
N LEU A 66 -5.52 -4.03 22.70
CA LEU A 66 -4.30 -3.51 22.10
C LEU A 66 -4.54 -3.37 20.59
N LEU A 67 -4.31 -2.19 20.07
CA LEU A 67 -4.46 -1.90 18.65
C LEU A 67 -3.07 -1.68 18.05
N VAL A 68 -2.74 -2.45 17.03
CA VAL A 68 -1.53 -2.20 16.24
C VAL A 68 -1.94 -1.33 15.06
N GLU A 69 -1.58 -0.05 15.11
CA GLU A 69 -1.78 0.88 14.00
C GLU A 69 -0.56 0.91 13.10
N SER A 70 -0.81 0.89 11.80
CA SER A 70 0.24 0.98 10.78
C SER A 70 -0.23 1.84 9.63
N THR A 71 0.69 2.54 9.01
CA THR A 71 0.44 3.23 7.75
C THR A 71 0.74 2.31 6.58
N GLY A 72 -0.05 2.42 5.53
CA GLY A 72 0.10 1.62 4.34
C GLY A 72 -0.38 2.34 3.09
N MET A 73 -0.43 1.61 2.01
CA MET A 73 -0.89 2.09 0.71
C MET A 73 -1.83 1.09 0.08
N THR A 74 -2.90 1.58 -0.51
CA THR A 74 -3.83 0.75 -1.28
C THR A 74 -3.20 0.29 -2.59
N GLN A 75 -3.50 -0.92 -3.01
CA GLN A 75 -3.06 -1.52 -4.26
C GLN A 75 -4.22 -2.25 -4.93
N ALA A 76 -4.24 -2.22 -6.26
CA ALA A 76 -5.19 -3.06 -6.99
C ALA A 76 -4.86 -4.53 -6.84
N VAL A 77 -5.89 -5.38 -6.78
CA VAL A 77 -5.72 -6.84 -6.79
C VAL A 77 -5.16 -7.33 -8.12
N ARG A 78 -5.61 -6.71 -9.23
CA ARG A 78 -5.12 -6.99 -10.58
C ARG A 78 -4.88 -5.69 -11.33
N THR A 79 -3.80 -5.65 -12.08
CA THR A 79 -3.51 -4.60 -13.06
C THR A 79 -3.00 -5.29 -14.32
N ALA A 80 -3.49 -4.88 -15.47
CA ALA A 80 -2.99 -5.37 -16.75
C ALA A 80 -2.86 -4.24 -17.76
N ASP A 81 -1.75 -4.27 -18.49
CA ASP A 81 -1.56 -3.40 -19.63
C ASP A 81 -2.16 -4.04 -20.87
N ILE A 82 -3.01 -3.30 -21.54
CA ILE A 82 -3.69 -3.70 -22.77
C ILE A 82 -2.75 -3.34 -23.92
N VAL A 83 -2.30 -4.36 -24.64
CA VAL A 83 -1.37 -4.23 -25.77
C VAL A 83 -1.94 -4.91 -27.01
N ALA A 84 -1.58 -4.42 -28.19
CA ALA A 84 -1.87 -5.11 -29.45
C ALA A 84 -1.00 -6.36 -29.58
N ARG A 85 -1.58 -7.48 -30.06
CA ARG A 85 -0.83 -8.72 -30.37
C ARG A 85 -0.61 -8.90 -31.87
N VAL A 86 -1.31 -8.10 -32.68
CA VAL A 86 -1.22 -8.09 -34.14
C VAL A 86 -1.15 -6.64 -34.62
N GLU A 87 -0.58 -6.45 -35.80
CA GLU A 87 -0.45 -5.15 -36.45
C GLU A 87 -1.69 -4.81 -37.25
N GLY A 88 -2.09 -3.55 -37.26
CA GLY A 88 -3.16 -3.04 -38.10
C GLY A 88 -3.66 -1.68 -37.68
N THR A 89 -4.56 -1.12 -38.49
CA THR A 89 -5.17 0.19 -38.20
C THR A 89 -6.22 0.04 -37.10
N LEU A 90 -6.17 0.88 -36.08
CA LEU A 90 -7.18 0.95 -35.03
C LEU A 90 -8.50 1.50 -35.62
N GLN A 91 -9.52 0.66 -35.68
CA GLN A 91 -10.80 0.98 -36.30
C GLN A 91 -11.78 1.58 -35.29
N LYS A 92 -11.74 1.10 -34.05
CA LYS A 92 -12.70 1.53 -33.02
C LYS A 92 -12.11 1.38 -31.62
N ILE A 93 -12.42 2.38 -30.77
CA ILE A 93 -12.32 2.31 -29.31
C ILE A 93 -13.75 2.12 -28.81
N ALA A 94 -14.01 1.04 -28.06
CA ALA A 94 -15.37 0.62 -27.71
C ALA A 94 -15.73 0.87 -26.24
N TYR A 95 -14.96 1.70 -25.56
CA TYR A 95 -15.20 2.11 -24.16
C TYR A 95 -14.99 3.62 -24.01
N GLU A 96 -15.47 4.19 -22.92
CA GLU A 96 -15.20 5.57 -22.51
C GLU A 96 -14.04 5.59 -21.51
N ASP A 97 -13.19 6.61 -21.59
CA ASP A 97 -12.05 6.77 -20.68
C ASP A 97 -12.50 6.77 -19.22
N GLY A 98 -11.87 5.92 -18.42
CA GLY A 98 -12.22 5.75 -17.03
C GLY A 98 -13.47 4.92 -16.75
N ALA A 99 -14.09 4.32 -17.78
CA ALA A 99 -15.27 3.47 -17.60
C ALA A 99 -14.96 2.17 -16.85
N LEU A 100 -15.95 1.66 -16.15
CA LEU A 100 -15.95 0.31 -15.60
C LEU A 100 -16.36 -0.66 -16.71
N VAL A 101 -15.54 -1.64 -17.01
CA VAL A 101 -15.79 -2.68 -18.01
C VAL A 101 -15.83 -4.05 -17.35
N GLN A 102 -16.58 -4.98 -17.96
CA GLN A 102 -16.65 -6.38 -17.52
C GLN A 102 -15.62 -7.23 -18.26
N GLU A 103 -15.26 -8.36 -17.67
CA GLU A 103 -14.42 -9.36 -18.33
C GLU A 103 -15.05 -9.80 -19.66
N GLY A 104 -14.25 -9.77 -20.74
CA GLY A 104 -14.68 -10.11 -22.08
C GLY A 104 -15.23 -8.95 -22.90
N ASP A 105 -15.49 -7.77 -22.30
CA ASP A 105 -15.94 -6.58 -23.04
C ASP A 105 -14.87 -6.18 -24.08
N THR A 106 -15.35 -5.74 -25.26
CA THR A 106 -14.47 -5.25 -26.31
C THR A 106 -13.95 -3.88 -25.95
N LEU A 107 -12.61 -3.71 -25.94
CA LEU A 107 -11.94 -2.44 -25.70
C LEU A 107 -11.51 -1.77 -26.99
N PHE A 108 -10.83 -2.52 -27.86
CA PHE A 108 -10.30 -2.00 -29.12
C PHE A 108 -10.61 -2.95 -30.26
N VAL A 109 -10.82 -2.41 -31.44
CA VAL A 109 -11.01 -3.17 -32.68
C VAL A 109 -9.99 -2.71 -33.71
N ILE A 110 -9.12 -3.62 -34.12
CA ILE A 110 -8.18 -3.46 -35.22
C ILE A 110 -8.86 -3.88 -36.52
N ASP A 111 -8.54 -3.28 -37.64
CA ASP A 111 -9.11 -3.64 -38.93
C ASP A 111 -8.89 -5.15 -39.23
N PRO A 112 -9.96 -5.97 -39.27
CA PRO A 112 -9.83 -7.40 -39.41
C PRO A 112 -9.72 -7.85 -40.88
N THR A 113 -9.74 -6.93 -41.87
CA THR A 113 -9.91 -7.27 -43.30
C THR A 113 -8.81 -8.20 -43.78
N MET A 114 -7.56 -7.93 -43.52
CA MET A 114 -6.44 -8.78 -43.93
C MET A 114 -6.45 -10.14 -43.21
N TYR A 115 -6.82 -10.16 -41.95
CA TYR A 115 -6.89 -11.39 -41.15
C TYR A 115 -8.06 -12.29 -41.57
N LYS A 116 -9.19 -11.69 -41.94
CA LYS A 116 -10.34 -12.45 -42.54
C LYS A 116 -9.92 -13.09 -43.86
N ALA A 117 -9.23 -12.35 -44.75
CA ALA A 117 -8.73 -12.89 -46.02
C ALA A 117 -7.71 -14.02 -45.78
N LYS A 118 -6.77 -13.89 -44.86
CA LYS A 118 -5.82 -14.94 -44.46
C LYS A 118 -6.55 -16.22 -44.00
N ARG A 119 -7.53 -16.07 -43.10
CA ARG A 119 -8.32 -17.21 -42.63
C ARG A 119 -9.07 -17.89 -43.75
N GLN A 120 -9.72 -17.13 -44.64
CA GLN A 120 -10.43 -17.67 -45.78
C GLN A 120 -9.50 -18.43 -46.73
N GLN A 121 -8.29 -17.92 -46.97
CA GLN A 121 -7.26 -18.61 -47.77
C GLN A 121 -6.85 -19.94 -47.12
N ALA A 122 -6.58 -19.95 -45.80
CA ALA A 122 -6.25 -21.18 -45.08
C ALA A 122 -7.37 -22.20 -45.10
N GLU A 123 -8.65 -21.77 -45.03
CA GLU A 123 -9.84 -22.58 -45.11
C GLU A 123 -9.98 -23.25 -46.51
N ALA A 124 -9.73 -22.48 -47.57
CA ALA A 124 -9.73 -23.02 -48.94
C ALA A 124 -8.60 -24.03 -49.14
N THR A 125 -7.41 -23.77 -48.58
CA THR A 125 -6.27 -24.71 -48.64
C THR A 125 -6.60 -26.01 -47.92
N LEU A 126 -7.21 -25.94 -46.73
CA LEU A 126 -7.64 -27.13 -46.00
C LEU A 126 -8.67 -27.94 -46.80
N ALA A 127 -9.62 -27.27 -47.41
CA ALA A 127 -10.63 -27.95 -48.29
C ALA A 127 -9.96 -28.68 -49.45
N ALA A 128 -8.97 -28.07 -50.12
CA ALA A 128 -8.18 -28.69 -51.17
C ALA A 128 -7.42 -29.94 -50.68
N GLN A 129 -6.75 -29.85 -49.53
CA GLN A 129 -5.99 -31.00 -48.97
C GLN A 129 -6.92 -32.12 -48.53
N LYS A 130 -8.10 -31.82 -48.00
CA LYS A 130 -9.13 -32.82 -47.68
C LYS A 130 -9.60 -33.58 -48.96
N ALA A 131 -9.75 -32.89 -50.09
CA ALA A 131 -10.10 -33.51 -51.34
C ALA A 131 -8.99 -34.46 -51.85
N VAL A 132 -7.70 -34.06 -51.73
CA VAL A 132 -6.54 -34.92 -52.07
C VAL A 132 -6.53 -36.16 -51.18
N ARG A 133 -6.71 -36.01 -49.88
CA ARG A 133 -6.75 -37.14 -48.95
C ARG A 133 -7.91 -38.08 -49.24
N ASN A 134 -9.09 -37.55 -49.51
CA ASN A 134 -10.24 -38.37 -49.87
C ASN A 134 -10.01 -39.21 -51.12
N ARG A 135 -9.39 -38.60 -52.16
CA ARG A 135 -8.97 -39.32 -53.37
C ARG A 135 -8.00 -40.48 -53.03
N ALA A 136 -6.93 -40.16 -52.28
CA ALA A 136 -5.94 -41.18 -51.87
C ALA A 136 -6.59 -42.32 -51.07
N ALA A 137 -7.52 -42.01 -50.17
CA ALA A 137 -8.26 -43.01 -49.36
C ALA A 137 -9.11 -43.93 -50.25
N VAL A 138 -9.81 -43.39 -51.25
CA VAL A 138 -10.61 -44.17 -52.20
C VAL A 138 -9.73 -45.10 -53.03
N GLU A 139 -8.60 -44.57 -53.55
CA GLU A 139 -7.67 -45.37 -54.33
C GLU A 139 -6.97 -46.46 -53.50
N TYR A 140 -6.58 -46.14 -52.26
CA TYR A 140 -6.05 -47.16 -51.35
C TYR A 140 -7.03 -48.27 -51.08
N ALA A 141 -8.28 -47.95 -50.74
CA ALA A 141 -9.34 -48.95 -50.50
C ALA A 141 -9.63 -49.81 -51.73
N ARG A 142 -9.64 -49.17 -52.93
CA ARG A 142 -9.83 -49.88 -54.18
C ARG A 142 -8.68 -50.89 -54.44
N ASN A 143 -7.43 -50.46 -54.36
CA ASN A 143 -6.26 -51.29 -54.59
C ASN A 143 -6.12 -52.40 -53.56
N GLN A 144 -6.48 -52.14 -52.27
CA GLN A 144 -6.52 -53.14 -51.22
C GLN A 144 -7.53 -54.32 -51.61
N LYS A 145 -8.71 -53.97 -52.13
CA LYS A 145 -9.71 -54.96 -52.60
C LYS A 145 -9.20 -55.73 -53.79
N LEU A 146 -8.63 -55.07 -54.80
CA LEU A 146 -8.03 -55.71 -55.97
C LEU A 146 -6.89 -56.65 -55.60
N TYR A 147 -6.08 -56.31 -54.62
CA TYR A 147 -5.00 -57.16 -54.09
C TYR A 147 -5.61 -58.45 -53.48
N ALA A 148 -6.64 -58.34 -52.66
CA ALA A 148 -7.33 -59.51 -52.10
C ALA A 148 -7.87 -60.45 -53.18
N GLU A 149 -8.32 -59.88 -54.34
CA GLU A 149 -8.76 -60.58 -55.50
C GLU A 149 -7.64 -61.05 -56.46
N ARG A 150 -6.34 -60.84 -56.05
CA ARG A 150 -5.09 -61.14 -56.79
C ARG A 150 -5.01 -60.37 -58.17
N ALA A 151 -5.71 -59.22 -58.29
CA ALA A 151 -5.72 -58.36 -59.48
C ALA A 151 -4.84 -57.15 -59.39
N ALA A 152 -4.11 -56.94 -58.22
CA ALA A 152 -3.17 -55.88 -58.05
C ALA A 152 -1.91 -56.37 -57.29
N SER A 153 -0.76 -55.64 -57.38
CA SER A 153 0.45 -55.99 -56.71
C SER A 153 0.50 -55.39 -55.26
N GLN A 154 1.20 -56.09 -54.37
CA GLN A 154 1.45 -55.59 -53.01
C GLN A 154 2.16 -54.19 -53.04
N ALA A 155 3.09 -53.99 -53.95
CA ALA A 155 3.79 -52.70 -54.10
C ALA A 155 2.82 -51.55 -54.39
N THR A 156 1.77 -51.79 -55.22
CA THR A 156 0.72 -50.79 -55.51
C THR A 156 -0.07 -50.42 -54.24
N VAL A 157 -0.42 -51.40 -53.43
CA VAL A 157 -1.15 -51.16 -52.16
C VAL A 157 -0.29 -50.34 -51.20
N VAL A 158 1.00 -50.68 -51.06
CA VAL A 158 1.96 -49.94 -50.21
C VAL A 158 2.09 -48.50 -50.70
N SER A 159 2.25 -48.28 -52.01
CA SER A 159 2.37 -46.92 -52.57
C SER A 159 1.13 -46.06 -52.27
N TRP A 160 -0.08 -46.60 -52.43
CA TRP A 160 -1.31 -45.85 -52.13
C TRP A 160 -1.50 -45.60 -50.62
N ARG A 161 -1.02 -46.53 -49.75
CA ARG A 161 -1.03 -46.35 -48.33
C ARG A 161 -0.09 -45.18 -47.95
N GLU A 162 1.12 -45.10 -48.54
CA GLU A 162 2.07 -44.00 -48.31
C GLU A 162 1.49 -42.67 -48.82
N GLN A 163 0.84 -42.65 -49.98
CA GLN A 163 0.14 -41.48 -50.52
C GLN A 163 -0.99 -41.01 -49.59
N LEU A 164 -1.80 -41.93 -49.04
CA LEU A 164 -2.81 -41.59 -48.04
C LEU A 164 -2.23 -41.02 -46.80
N SER A 165 -1.15 -41.62 -46.23
CA SER A 165 -0.48 -41.14 -45.07
C SER A 165 0.11 -39.73 -45.28
N ASN A 166 0.72 -39.49 -46.44
CA ASN A 166 1.22 -38.16 -46.80
C ASN A 166 0.07 -37.12 -46.92
N ALA A 167 -1.03 -37.50 -47.53
CA ALA A 167 -2.18 -36.61 -47.66
C ALA A 167 -2.83 -36.31 -46.29
N GLU A 168 -2.87 -37.27 -45.37
CA GLU A 168 -3.31 -37.06 -44.01
C GLU A 168 -2.43 -36.08 -43.24
N ALA A 169 -1.14 -36.21 -43.39
CA ALA A 169 -0.17 -35.25 -42.81
C ALA A 169 -0.37 -33.82 -43.38
N GLN A 170 -0.63 -33.69 -44.71
CA GLN A 170 -0.91 -32.39 -45.34
C GLN A 170 -2.24 -31.78 -44.85
N VAL A 171 -3.27 -32.57 -44.62
CA VAL A 171 -4.55 -32.12 -43.99
C VAL A 171 -4.26 -31.60 -42.59
N ALA A 172 -3.47 -32.30 -41.77
CA ALA A 172 -3.11 -31.87 -40.42
C ALA A 172 -2.35 -30.52 -40.43
N ALA A 173 -1.39 -30.37 -41.36
CA ALA A 173 -0.65 -29.10 -41.53
C ALA A 173 -1.57 -27.95 -41.96
N ALA A 174 -2.47 -28.18 -42.93
CA ALA A 174 -3.43 -27.16 -43.35
C ALA A 174 -4.44 -26.80 -42.28
N GLN A 175 -4.85 -27.77 -41.43
CA GLN A 175 -5.71 -27.52 -40.29
C GLN A 175 -5.00 -26.63 -39.22
N ALA A 176 -3.73 -26.88 -38.96
CA ALA A 176 -2.91 -26.06 -38.05
C ALA A 176 -2.80 -24.62 -38.58
N ALA A 177 -2.57 -24.43 -39.89
CA ALA A 177 -2.51 -23.12 -40.54
C ALA A 177 -3.85 -22.36 -40.41
N LEU A 178 -5.00 -23.05 -40.60
CA LEU A 178 -6.32 -22.44 -40.39
C LEU A 178 -6.52 -22.00 -38.94
N THR A 179 -6.11 -22.84 -37.99
CA THR A 179 -6.19 -22.52 -36.56
C THR A 179 -5.36 -21.27 -36.22
N GLN A 180 -4.14 -21.19 -36.73
CA GLN A 180 -3.28 -20.03 -36.57
C GLN A 180 -3.93 -18.75 -37.13
N ALA A 181 -4.44 -18.79 -38.36
CA ALA A 181 -5.10 -17.65 -38.99
C ALA A 181 -6.37 -17.23 -38.19
N GLY A 182 -7.08 -18.19 -37.58
CA GLY A 182 -8.21 -17.93 -36.68
C GLY A 182 -7.79 -17.22 -35.40
N ILE A 183 -6.67 -17.60 -34.79
CA ILE A 183 -6.10 -16.95 -33.59
C ILE A 183 -5.68 -15.52 -33.92
N GLU A 184 -4.97 -15.31 -35.04
CA GLU A 184 -4.56 -13.98 -35.48
C GLU A 184 -5.78 -13.06 -35.71
N LEU A 185 -6.83 -13.56 -36.33
CA LEU A 185 -8.08 -12.83 -36.48
C LEU A 185 -8.73 -12.53 -35.12
N GLY A 186 -8.68 -13.47 -34.17
CA GLY A 186 -9.17 -13.25 -32.82
C GLY A 186 -8.45 -12.09 -32.11
N TYR A 187 -7.17 -11.90 -32.35
CA TYR A 187 -6.38 -10.81 -31.77
C TYR A 187 -6.70 -9.42 -32.34
N THR A 188 -7.48 -9.33 -33.43
CA THR A 188 -7.97 -8.04 -33.93
C THR A 188 -9.04 -7.41 -33.04
N VAL A 189 -9.64 -8.19 -32.15
CA VAL A 189 -10.60 -7.72 -31.15
C VAL A 189 -9.95 -7.85 -29.78
N ILE A 190 -9.54 -6.72 -29.19
CA ILE A 190 -8.90 -6.69 -27.90
C ILE A 190 -9.96 -6.55 -26.82
N LYS A 191 -9.99 -7.49 -25.88
CA LYS A 191 -11.00 -7.60 -24.83
C LYS A 191 -10.40 -7.36 -23.44
N ALA A 192 -11.25 -6.98 -22.50
CA ALA A 192 -10.90 -6.85 -21.09
C ALA A 192 -10.57 -8.24 -20.50
N PRO A 193 -9.40 -8.41 -19.86
CA PRO A 193 -9.00 -9.70 -19.27
C PRO A 193 -9.66 -9.98 -17.92
N PHE A 194 -10.25 -8.98 -17.28
CA PHE A 194 -11.03 -9.05 -16.05
C PHE A 194 -11.88 -7.79 -15.89
N THR A 195 -12.86 -7.83 -14.99
CA THR A 195 -13.70 -6.68 -14.65
C THR A 195 -12.89 -5.63 -13.90
N GLY A 196 -12.89 -4.38 -14.40
CA GLY A 196 -12.12 -3.30 -13.80
C GLY A 196 -12.34 -1.96 -14.49
N ARG A 197 -11.68 -0.93 -14.00
CA ARG A 197 -11.71 0.41 -14.61
C ARG A 197 -10.57 0.56 -15.61
N VAL A 198 -10.90 0.96 -16.83
CA VAL A 198 -9.92 1.19 -17.89
C VAL A 198 -9.42 2.62 -17.82
N SER A 199 -8.10 2.80 -17.98
CA SER A 199 -7.49 4.12 -18.07
C SER A 199 -7.87 4.84 -19.37
N ARG A 200 -7.45 6.10 -19.50
CA ARG A 200 -7.49 6.80 -20.78
C ARG A 200 -6.71 6.02 -21.83
N HIS A 201 -7.24 5.95 -23.05
CA HIS A 201 -6.53 5.41 -24.21
C HIS A 201 -5.30 6.27 -24.56
N LYS A 202 -4.24 5.62 -25.07
CA LYS A 202 -2.98 6.27 -25.46
C LYS A 202 -2.82 6.40 -26.98
N VAL A 203 -3.76 5.85 -27.73
CA VAL A 203 -3.74 5.80 -29.21
C VAL A 203 -5.13 6.14 -29.73
N ASP A 204 -5.19 6.83 -30.85
CA ASP A 204 -6.44 7.26 -31.48
C ASP A 204 -6.87 6.36 -32.64
N VAL A 205 -8.16 6.39 -32.95
CA VAL A 205 -8.72 5.72 -34.15
C VAL A 205 -8.04 6.25 -35.40
N GLY A 206 -7.68 5.34 -36.31
CA GLY A 206 -6.93 5.63 -37.53
C GLY A 206 -5.42 5.42 -37.41
N ASN A 207 -4.87 5.32 -36.22
CA ASN A 207 -3.45 5.01 -36.03
C ASN A 207 -3.15 3.53 -36.34
N VAL A 208 -1.99 3.29 -36.90
CA VAL A 208 -1.45 1.94 -37.05
C VAL A 208 -0.83 1.51 -35.73
N ILE A 209 -1.31 0.42 -35.18
CA ILE A 209 -0.82 -0.17 -33.93
C ILE A 209 -0.21 -1.55 -34.20
N SER A 210 0.73 -1.94 -33.35
CA SER A 210 1.48 -3.18 -33.45
C SER A 210 1.91 -3.65 -32.05
N PRO A 211 2.46 -4.85 -31.88
CA PRO A 211 3.04 -5.28 -30.59
C PRO A 211 4.13 -4.33 -30.05
N GLN A 212 4.80 -3.56 -30.92
CA GLN A 212 5.83 -2.59 -30.56
C GLN A 212 5.26 -1.22 -30.16
N THR A 213 4.01 -0.94 -30.40
CA THR A 213 3.35 0.33 -30.03
C THR A 213 3.32 0.54 -28.51
N GLY A 214 3.43 -0.57 -27.74
CA GLY A 214 3.38 -0.52 -26.29
C GLY A 214 1.95 -0.55 -25.76
N THR A 215 1.74 0.01 -24.55
CA THR A 215 0.47 -0.02 -23.86
C THR A 215 -0.56 0.90 -24.49
N LEU A 216 -1.69 0.36 -24.92
CA LEU A 216 -2.82 1.10 -25.49
C LEU A 216 -3.69 1.73 -24.37
N ALA A 217 -3.90 1.00 -23.30
CA ALA A 217 -4.58 1.40 -22.07
C ALA A 217 -4.17 0.46 -20.94
N SER A 218 -4.47 0.82 -19.70
CA SER A 218 -4.31 -0.09 -18.55
C SER A 218 -5.67 -0.35 -17.92
N ILE A 219 -5.91 -1.57 -17.46
CA ILE A 219 -7.11 -1.93 -16.70
C ILE A 219 -6.70 -2.28 -15.26
N VAL A 220 -7.49 -1.79 -14.32
CA VAL A 220 -7.24 -1.93 -12.88
C VAL A 220 -8.51 -2.44 -12.21
N SER A 221 -8.40 -3.55 -11.46
CA SER A 221 -9.51 -4.04 -10.64
C SER A 221 -9.79 -3.06 -9.52
N GLN A 222 -11.08 -2.79 -9.25
CA GLN A 222 -11.48 -1.85 -8.20
C GLN A 222 -11.97 -2.54 -6.93
N ASP A 223 -12.59 -3.69 -7.04
CA ASP A 223 -13.19 -4.43 -5.93
C ASP A 223 -12.84 -5.92 -6.07
N PRO A 224 -12.26 -6.50 -5.03
CA PRO A 224 -11.73 -5.87 -3.81
C PRO A 224 -10.45 -5.08 -4.05
N VAL A 225 -9.97 -4.36 -3.02
CA VAL A 225 -8.71 -3.63 -3.01
C VAL A 225 -7.78 -4.22 -1.94
N TYR A 226 -6.49 -4.24 -2.20
CA TYR A 226 -5.47 -4.55 -1.21
C TYR A 226 -5.00 -3.28 -0.48
N ALA A 227 -4.61 -3.43 0.78
CA ALA A 227 -3.79 -2.47 1.50
C ALA A 227 -2.51 -3.18 1.96
N SER A 228 -1.36 -2.72 1.48
CA SER A 228 -0.06 -3.18 1.91
C SER A 228 0.47 -2.23 2.98
N PHE A 229 0.90 -2.78 4.11
CA PHE A 229 1.41 -2.04 5.26
C PHE A 229 2.52 -2.82 5.96
N THR A 230 3.28 -2.14 6.81
CA THR A 230 4.33 -2.76 7.62
C THR A 230 4.05 -2.55 9.09
N ALA A 231 4.29 -3.55 9.91
CA ALA A 231 4.17 -3.45 11.36
C ALA A 231 5.45 -3.95 12.04
N PRO A 232 5.81 -3.40 13.24
CA PRO A 232 6.93 -3.92 14.01
C PRO A 232 6.73 -5.42 14.32
N ALA A 233 7.75 -6.24 14.08
CA ALA A 233 7.64 -7.67 14.22
C ALA A 233 7.36 -8.11 15.66
N ASP A 234 7.94 -7.42 16.63
CA ASP A 234 7.73 -7.65 18.07
C ASP A 234 6.28 -7.42 18.51
N SER A 235 5.59 -6.46 17.88
CA SER A 235 4.20 -6.14 18.17
C SER A 235 3.22 -7.07 17.47
N ILE A 236 3.54 -7.48 16.22
CA ILE A 236 2.60 -8.23 15.40
C ILE A 236 2.72 -9.75 15.54
N LEU A 237 3.89 -10.31 15.78
CA LEU A 237 4.09 -11.76 15.90
C LEU A 237 3.30 -12.41 17.04
N PRO A 238 3.21 -11.83 18.25
CA PRO A 238 2.37 -12.38 19.32
C PRO A 238 0.90 -12.44 18.91
N LEU A 239 0.44 -11.45 18.14
CA LEU A 239 -0.91 -11.39 17.62
C LEU A 239 -1.16 -12.48 16.57
N LEU A 240 -0.25 -12.65 15.61
CA LEU A 240 -0.38 -13.67 14.57
C LEU A 240 -0.44 -15.08 15.17
N ASN A 241 0.26 -15.31 16.26
CA ASN A 241 0.29 -16.59 16.97
C ASN A 241 -0.98 -16.85 17.81
N SER A 242 -1.81 -15.83 18.07
CA SER A 242 -3.08 -16.00 18.80
C SER A 242 -4.24 -16.46 17.92
N PHE A 243 -4.09 -16.42 16.60
CA PHE A 243 -5.09 -16.88 15.65
C PHE A 243 -4.68 -18.22 15.02
N ASP A 244 -5.61 -19.16 14.94
CA ASP A 244 -5.39 -20.46 14.28
C ASP A 244 -5.18 -20.32 12.77
N ASP A 245 -5.84 -19.31 12.15
CA ASP A 245 -5.69 -18.96 10.74
C ASP A 245 -5.41 -17.46 10.61
N ALA A 246 -4.23 -17.15 10.10
CA ALA A 246 -3.82 -15.78 9.86
C ALA A 246 -4.79 -15.01 8.93
N LYS A 247 -5.47 -15.71 8.01
CA LYS A 247 -6.48 -15.11 7.12
C LYS A 247 -7.81 -14.77 7.81
N SER A 248 -8.02 -15.19 9.04
CA SER A 248 -9.19 -14.83 9.83
C SER A 248 -9.02 -13.51 10.58
N ILE A 249 -7.81 -12.96 10.66
CA ILE A 249 -7.51 -11.74 11.41
C ILE A 249 -8.26 -10.57 10.79
N PRO A 250 -9.18 -9.94 11.53
CA PRO A 250 -9.90 -8.78 11.05
C PRO A 250 -8.96 -7.58 10.96
N LEU A 251 -9.22 -6.72 9.99
CA LEU A 251 -8.51 -5.46 9.81
C LEU A 251 -9.52 -4.34 9.68
N GLU A 252 -9.16 -3.16 10.16
CA GLU A 252 -9.92 -1.96 9.95
C GLU A 252 -9.05 -0.92 9.24
N LEU A 253 -9.62 -0.24 8.24
CA LEU A 253 -8.92 0.73 7.40
C LEU A 253 -9.57 2.10 7.51
N ALA A 254 -8.73 3.13 7.62
CA ALA A 254 -9.08 4.53 7.55
C ALA A 254 -8.33 5.21 6.40
N VAL A 255 -9.00 6.11 5.70
CA VAL A 255 -8.39 6.94 4.64
C VAL A 255 -8.02 8.30 5.24
N GLY A 256 -6.77 8.69 5.14
CA GLY A 256 -6.25 9.92 5.76
C GLY A 256 -6.52 9.95 7.26
N ASP A 257 -6.99 11.07 7.79
CA ASP A 257 -7.33 11.25 9.21
C ASP A 257 -8.77 10.86 9.56
N GLY A 258 -9.46 10.20 8.61
CA GLY A 258 -10.82 9.71 8.82
C GLY A 258 -10.94 8.57 9.85
N PRO A 259 -12.16 8.20 10.22
CA PRO A 259 -12.40 7.09 11.12
C PRO A 259 -12.09 5.73 10.47
N TYR A 260 -11.77 4.73 11.28
CA TYR A 260 -11.66 3.33 10.87
C TYR A 260 -13.05 2.77 10.58
N SER A 261 -13.47 2.82 9.33
CA SER A 261 -14.84 2.48 8.91
C SER A 261 -14.92 1.32 7.92
N ILE A 262 -13.81 0.96 7.30
CA ILE A 262 -13.76 -0.08 6.27
C ILE A 262 -13.15 -1.34 6.87
N LYS A 263 -13.97 -2.38 6.99
CA LYS A 263 -13.55 -3.67 7.56
C LYS A 263 -13.02 -4.56 6.45
N GLY A 264 -11.91 -5.22 6.73
CA GLY A 264 -11.25 -6.17 5.86
C GLY A 264 -10.66 -7.34 6.63
N LYS A 265 -9.83 -8.11 5.96
CA LYS A 265 -9.14 -9.27 6.54
C LYS A 265 -7.69 -9.28 6.09
N LEU A 266 -6.84 -9.85 6.92
CA LEU A 266 -5.47 -10.13 6.55
C LEU A 266 -5.45 -11.19 5.43
N ASP A 267 -4.68 -10.93 4.38
CA ASP A 267 -4.58 -11.81 3.20
C ASP A 267 -3.18 -12.43 3.08
N TYR A 268 -2.15 -11.65 3.44
CA TYR A 268 -0.77 -12.07 3.28
C TYR A 268 0.12 -11.54 4.41
N ILE A 269 1.03 -12.40 4.83
CA ILE A 269 2.10 -12.11 5.79
C ILE A 269 3.41 -12.46 5.11
N SER A 270 4.37 -11.54 5.13
CA SER A 270 5.72 -11.83 4.63
C SER A 270 6.35 -12.97 5.44
N PRO A 271 6.99 -13.96 4.79
CA PRO A 271 7.71 -15.01 5.50
C PRO A 271 9.02 -14.52 6.11
N GLN A 272 9.42 -13.28 5.87
CA GLN A 272 10.68 -12.71 6.32
C GLN A 272 10.47 -11.32 6.92
N VAL A 273 11.13 -11.09 8.07
CA VAL A 273 11.23 -9.78 8.72
C VAL A 273 12.34 -9.00 8.01
N ASP A 274 12.10 -7.74 7.72
CA ASP A 274 13.13 -6.84 7.21
C ASP A 274 14.12 -6.53 8.35
N ALA A 275 15.37 -7.00 8.20
CA ALA A 275 16.39 -6.88 9.23
C ALA A 275 16.86 -5.43 9.46
N SER A 276 16.64 -4.53 8.49
CA SER A 276 17.06 -3.12 8.62
C SER A 276 16.08 -2.30 9.44
N SER A 277 14.79 -2.59 9.34
CA SER A 277 13.71 -1.86 10.02
C SER A 277 13.08 -2.65 11.18
N GLY A 278 13.32 -3.96 11.29
CA GLY A 278 12.65 -4.82 12.26
C GLY A 278 11.16 -5.00 11.98
N THR A 279 10.68 -4.70 10.76
CA THR A 279 9.27 -4.74 10.42
C THR A 279 8.90 -5.96 9.58
N LEU A 280 7.64 -6.35 9.69
CA LEU A 280 7.02 -7.39 8.88
C LEU A 280 6.08 -6.75 7.87
N ALA A 281 6.18 -7.13 6.60
CA ALA A 281 5.27 -6.67 5.57
C ALA A 281 3.99 -7.52 5.59
N LEU A 282 2.86 -6.82 5.56
CA LEU A 282 1.51 -7.38 5.66
C LEU A 282 0.64 -6.84 4.54
N ARG A 283 -0.37 -7.61 4.15
CA ARG A 283 -1.37 -7.16 3.19
C ARG A 283 -2.75 -7.58 3.65
N GLY A 284 -3.66 -6.62 3.66
CA GLY A 284 -5.07 -6.86 3.90
C GLY A 284 -5.88 -6.77 2.62
N VAL A 285 -7.02 -7.46 2.58
CA VAL A 285 -8.04 -7.36 1.54
C VAL A 285 -9.26 -6.65 2.09
N PHE A 286 -9.75 -5.66 1.33
CA PHE A 286 -10.86 -4.80 1.74
C PHE A 286 -11.90 -4.71 0.63
N PRO A 287 -13.20 -4.80 0.95
CA PRO A 287 -14.27 -4.58 -0.01
C PRO A 287 -14.29 -3.10 -0.44
N ASN A 288 -14.53 -2.86 -1.72
CA ASN A 288 -14.56 -1.53 -2.32
C ASN A 288 -15.74 -1.34 -3.28
N THR A 289 -16.91 -1.85 -2.92
CA THR A 289 -18.13 -1.85 -3.74
C THR A 289 -18.53 -0.46 -4.23
N GLY A 290 -18.12 0.61 -3.55
CA GLY A 290 -18.35 1.99 -3.98
C GLY A 290 -17.24 2.60 -4.83
N GLY A 291 -16.13 1.90 -5.09
CA GLY A 291 -14.99 2.41 -5.86
C GLY A 291 -14.28 3.62 -5.23
N LYS A 292 -14.49 3.87 -3.92
CA LYS A 292 -13.94 5.02 -3.20
C LYS A 292 -12.45 4.87 -2.88
N LEU A 293 -12.00 3.64 -2.71
CA LEU A 293 -10.59 3.34 -2.50
C LEU A 293 -9.91 3.20 -3.87
N LEU A 294 -9.17 4.22 -4.25
CA LEU A 294 -8.33 4.17 -5.44
C LEU A 294 -6.98 3.52 -5.08
N PRO A 295 -6.38 2.70 -5.94
CA PRO A 295 -5.01 2.23 -5.75
C PRO A 295 -4.02 3.39 -5.66
N GLY A 296 -3.06 3.30 -4.74
CA GLY A 296 -2.07 4.35 -4.49
C GLY A 296 -2.44 5.34 -3.39
N LEU A 297 -3.59 5.19 -2.70
CA LEU A 297 -3.94 6.03 -1.56
C LEU A 297 -3.18 5.61 -0.32
N PHE A 298 -2.70 6.59 0.44
CA PHE A 298 -2.21 6.36 1.80
C PHE A 298 -3.38 6.08 2.75
N VAL A 299 -3.24 5.03 3.51
CA VAL A 299 -4.25 4.55 4.46
C VAL A 299 -3.62 4.19 5.78
N ARG A 300 -4.41 4.30 6.85
CA ARG A 300 -4.06 3.73 8.15
C ARG A 300 -4.80 2.41 8.30
N VAL A 301 -4.08 1.39 8.71
CA VAL A 301 -4.63 0.06 8.96
C VAL A 301 -4.47 -0.25 10.44
N GLN A 302 -5.56 -0.67 11.04
CA GLN A 302 -5.62 -1.07 12.43
C GLN A 302 -5.86 -2.57 12.51
N VAL A 303 -5.04 -3.25 13.29
CA VAL A 303 -5.19 -4.67 13.60
C VAL A 303 -5.75 -4.75 15.02
N PRO A 304 -7.03 -5.07 15.22
CA PRO A 304 -7.58 -5.28 16.54
C PRO A 304 -6.98 -6.57 17.12
N THR A 305 -6.47 -6.49 18.33
CA THR A 305 -6.01 -7.66 19.07
C THR A 305 -7.10 -8.18 19.98
N GLU A 306 -7.22 -9.52 20.12
CA GLU A 306 -8.06 -10.12 21.14
C GLU A 306 -7.43 -10.01 22.54
N ARG A 307 -6.18 -9.56 22.61
CA ARG A 307 -5.46 -9.38 23.85
C ARG A 307 -5.91 -8.08 24.49
N GLU A 308 -6.65 -8.20 25.56
CA GLU A 308 -6.98 -7.09 26.42
C GLU A 308 -5.89 -6.95 27.47
N ASP A 309 -5.16 -5.88 27.44
CA ASP A 309 -4.27 -5.55 28.55
C ASP A 309 -5.03 -4.73 29.58
N GLU A 310 -4.88 -5.11 30.84
CA GLU A 310 -5.40 -4.34 31.95
C GLU A 310 -4.58 -3.05 32.08
N VAL A 311 -5.11 -1.97 31.54
CA VAL A 311 -4.48 -0.65 31.55
C VAL A 311 -5.22 0.30 32.46
N MET A 312 -4.50 1.30 32.96
CA MET A 312 -5.11 2.39 33.70
C MET A 312 -5.72 3.40 32.73
N VAL A 313 -6.96 3.78 32.98
CA VAL A 313 -7.69 4.76 32.15
C VAL A 313 -7.96 6.00 32.97
N ILE A 314 -7.61 7.16 32.44
CA ILE A 314 -7.81 8.48 33.03
C ILE A 314 -8.57 9.41 32.09
N PRO A 315 -9.18 10.49 32.59
CA PRO A 315 -9.76 11.52 31.72
C PRO A 315 -8.70 12.10 30.78
N ARG A 316 -9.03 12.22 29.50
CA ARG A 316 -8.10 12.72 28.47
C ARG A 316 -7.57 14.14 28.80
N GLN A 317 -8.41 14.96 29.39
CA GLN A 317 -8.04 16.32 29.81
C GLN A 317 -6.97 16.36 30.91
N ALA A 318 -6.70 15.24 31.61
CA ALA A 318 -5.64 15.15 32.62
C ALA A 318 -4.23 15.07 32.00
N VAL A 319 -4.13 14.73 30.73
CA VAL A 319 -2.85 14.58 30.04
C VAL A 319 -2.43 15.92 29.44
N LEU A 320 -1.26 16.36 29.81
CA LEU A 320 -0.61 17.55 29.30
C LEU A 320 0.58 17.15 28.45
N GLU A 321 0.82 17.89 27.37
CA GLU A 321 1.95 17.65 26.48
C GLU A 321 2.93 18.84 26.53
N ASN A 322 4.20 18.55 26.70
CA ASN A 322 5.27 19.52 26.58
C ASN A 322 6.47 18.91 25.86
N GLN A 323 6.92 19.55 24.78
CA GLN A 323 8.06 19.13 23.97
C GLN A 323 7.96 17.67 23.48
N GLY A 324 6.75 17.23 23.11
CA GLY A 324 6.51 15.87 22.62
C GLY A 324 6.51 14.78 23.71
N LYS A 325 6.49 15.18 25.00
CA LYS A 325 6.34 14.25 26.12
C LYS A 325 5.01 14.50 26.83
N SER A 326 4.30 13.40 27.12
CA SER A 326 3.05 13.44 27.87
C SER A 326 3.34 13.33 29.37
N PHE A 327 2.62 14.08 30.18
CA PHE A 327 2.72 14.04 31.65
C PHE A 327 1.35 14.33 32.28
N VAL A 328 1.22 13.91 33.53
CA VAL A 328 0.05 14.19 34.36
C VAL A 328 0.50 14.81 35.69
N TYR A 329 -0.38 15.57 36.31
CA TYR A 329 -0.17 15.97 37.73
C TYR A 329 -0.86 14.95 38.64
N VAL A 330 -0.13 14.49 39.64
CA VAL A 330 -0.67 13.63 40.69
C VAL A 330 -0.56 14.35 42.04
N ILE A 331 -1.52 14.10 42.93
CA ILE A 331 -1.44 14.57 44.33
C ILE A 331 -0.57 13.57 45.11
N ALA A 332 0.56 14.02 45.59
CA ALA A 332 1.46 13.22 46.42
C ALA A 332 0.94 13.12 47.86
N GLN A 333 1.54 12.25 48.69
CA GLN A 333 1.14 12.04 50.08
C GLN A 333 1.26 13.28 50.94
N ASP A 334 2.10 14.25 50.57
CA ASP A 334 2.32 15.55 51.22
C ASP A 334 1.30 16.61 50.74
N SER A 335 0.22 16.22 50.06
CA SER A 335 -0.79 17.11 49.47
C SER A 335 -0.21 18.14 48.51
N ARG A 336 0.89 17.81 47.82
CA ARG A 336 1.52 18.65 46.82
C ARG A 336 1.35 18.04 45.41
N ALA A 337 1.19 18.92 44.42
CA ALA A 337 1.12 18.50 43.02
C ALA A 337 2.51 18.08 42.51
N ARG A 338 2.61 16.88 41.99
CA ARG A 338 3.82 16.33 41.37
C ARG A 338 3.58 16.01 39.92
N MET A 339 4.45 16.50 39.06
CA MET A 339 4.42 16.16 37.61
C MET A 339 5.06 14.78 37.40
N VAL A 340 4.32 13.87 36.74
CA VAL A 340 4.77 12.52 36.47
C VAL A 340 4.70 12.29 34.95
N PRO A 341 5.82 11.91 34.29
CA PRO A 341 5.81 11.54 32.89
C PRO A 341 5.02 10.24 32.72
N VAL A 342 4.20 10.19 31.68
CA VAL A 342 3.35 9.04 31.35
C VAL A 342 3.52 8.62 29.90
N ALA A 343 3.44 7.31 29.65
CA ALA A 343 3.26 6.79 28.31
C ALA A 343 1.76 6.59 28.09
N THR A 344 1.18 7.33 27.17
CA THR A 344 -0.23 7.23 26.81
C THR A 344 -0.45 6.13 25.79
N GLY A 345 -1.60 5.46 25.90
CA GLY A 345 -2.08 4.46 24.95
C GLY A 345 -3.26 4.98 24.10
N PRO A 346 -4.09 4.09 23.56
CA PRO A 346 -5.24 4.47 22.74
C PRO A 346 -6.30 5.23 23.54
N ALA A 347 -7.12 6.01 22.84
CA ALA A 347 -8.28 6.66 23.40
C ALA A 347 -9.34 5.58 23.77
N VAL A 348 -9.98 5.74 24.92
CA VAL A 348 -11.01 4.84 25.43
C VAL A 348 -12.32 5.60 25.51
N GLY A 349 -13.17 5.45 24.47
CA GLY A 349 -14.36 6.28 24.31
C GLY A 349 -14.01 7.71 23.87
N SER A 350 -14.90 8.67 24.18
CA SER A 350 -14.74 10.07 23.72
C SER A 350 -13.88 10.93 24.66
N ASP A 351 -13.82 10.59 25.96
CA ASP A 351 -13.36 11.46 27.03
C ASP A 351 -12.19 10.88 27.86
N ARG A 352 -11.77 9.66 27.58
CA ARG A 352 -10.74 8.94 28.34
C ARG A 352 -9.57 8.49 27.49
N ILE A 353 -8.43 8.24 28.13
CA ILE A 353 -7.20 7.75 27.48
C ILE A 353 -6.58 6.67 28.36
N ALA A 354 -6.06 5.63 27.73
CA ALA A 354 -5.28 4.60 28.38
C ALA A 354 -3.88 5.14 28.75
N VAL A 355 -3.37 4.72 29.90
CA VAL A 355 -1.99 4.99 30.33
C VAL A 355 -1.28 3.67 30.53
N ILE A 356 -0.24 3.48 29.72
CA ILE A 356 0.55 2.25 29.69
C ILE A 356 1.55 2.20 30.85
N SER A 357 2.14 3.35 31.19
CA SER A 357 3.11 3.43 32.29
C SER A 357 3.20 4.85 32.87
N GLY A 358 3.71 4.95 34.09
CA GLY A 358 3.97 6.23 34.76
C GLY A 358 3.08 6.50 35.99
N ILE A 359 1.90 5.87 36.10
CA ILE A 359 1.02 6.01 37.28
C ILE A 359 0.75 4.66 37.92
N THR A 360 0.27 4.70 39.16
CA THR A 360 -0.17 3.51 39.92
C THR A 360 -1.69 3.59 40.16
N PRO A 361 -2.37 2.49 40.48
CA PRO A 361 -3.82 2.50 40.77
C PRO A 361 -4.23 3.40 41.92
N GLU A 362 -3.28 3.68 42.82
CA GLU A 362 -3.50 4.54 43.99
C GLU A 362 -3.21 6.03 43.73
N SER A 363 -2.67 6.36 42.52
CA SER A 363 -2.35 7.72 42.15
C SER A 363 -3.62 8.56 42.03
N LEU A 364 -3.69 9.71 42.70
CA LEU A 364 -4.74 10.70 42.50
C LEU A 364 -4.34 11.63 41.36
N VAL A 365 -4.89 11.41 40.17
CA VAL A 365 -4.58 12.17 38.95
C VAL A 365 -5.48 13.39 38.86
N ILE A 366 -4.89 14.56 38.76
CA ILE A 366 -5.62 15.81 38.63
C ILE A 366 -6.10 15.96 37.18
N TYR A 367 -7.37 16.25 37.00
CA TYR A 367 -7.98 16.41 35.67
C TYR A 367 -8.63 17.80 35.46
N ASP A 368 -8.83 18.57 36.55
CA ASP A 368 -9.34 19.93 36.45
C ASP A 368 -8.59 20.86 37.41
N GLY A 369 -8.52 22.17 37.07
CA GLY A 369 -7.76 23.16 37.83
C GLY A 369 -6.27 23.27 37.46
N MET A 370 -5.80 22.56 36.41
CA MET A 370 -4.38 22.43 36.06
C MET A 370 -3.73 23.73 35.56
N ALA A 371 -4.52 24.71 35.07
CA ALA A 371 -4.00 25.93 34.49
C ALA A 371 -3.11 26.77 35.46
N HIS A 372 -3.29 26.61 36.75
CA HIS A 372 -2.59 27.37 37.80
C HIS A 372 -1.61 26.50 38.61
N ILE A 373 -1.50 25.20 38.27
CA ILE A 373 -0.65 24.28 39.04
C ILE A 373 0.81 24.39 38.60
N ARG A 374 1.70 24.42 39.60
CA ARG A 374 3.13 24.24 39.43
C ARG A 374 3.61 23.07 40.28
N GLN A 375 4.69 22.42 39.82
CA GLN A 375 5.29 21.35 40.57
C GLN A 375 5.64 21.77 42.00
N GLY A 376 5.19 20.99 43.01
CA GLY A 376 5.42 21.25 44.41
C GLY A 376 4.37 22.15 45.11
N MET A 377 3.37 22.65 44.38
CA MET A 377 2.32 23.51 44.92
C MET A 377 1.35 22.72 45.83
N ALA A 378 0.92 23.28 46.94
CA ALA A 378 -0.09 22.64 47.80
C ALA A 378 -1.45 22.63 47.11
N VAL A 379 -2.13 21.47 47.10
CA VAL A 379 -3.41 21.25 46.43
C VAL A 379 -4.38 20.51 47.35
N THR A 380 -5.67 20.82 47.21
CA THR A 380 -6.74 20.12 47.92
C THR A 380 -7.69 19.50 46.90
N ASN A 381 -7.97 18.21 47.01
CA ASN A 381 -8.93 17.53 46.15
C ASN A 381 -10.37 17.93 46.52
N THR A 382 -11.09 18.53 45.57
CA THR A 382 -12.50 18.93 45.75
C THR A 382 -13.47 17.98 45.07
N ALA A 383 -12.98 16.97 44.27
CA ALA A 383 -13.81 15.92 43.72
C ALA A 383 -14.10 14.88 44.84
N GLN A 384 -15.32 14.80 45.28
CA GLN A 384 -15.83 13.69 46.09
C GLN A 384 -16.38 12.59 45.20
#